data_5eebf9fc3618ed545df77a3332d1251d
#
_entry.id   5eebf9fc3618ed545df77a3332d1251d
#
_cell.length_a   1.000
_cell.length_b   1.000
_cell.length_c   1.000
_cell.angle_alpha   90.00
_cell.angle_beta   90.00
_cell.angle_gamma   90.00
#
_symmetry.space_group_name_H-M   'P 1'
#
loop_
_entity.id
_entity.type
_entity.pdbx_description
1 polymer ?
#
loop_
_entity_poly.entity_id
_entity_poly.type
_entity_poly.pdbx_seq_one_letter_code
_entity_poly.pdbx_strand_id
1 'polypeptide(L)'
;MMQKLLNIIYLIVLVVCVCLIIRWFNAQPTAVPVATSNGSVALEVPRIEVSATETKKFAADKFEMGFSLEIRGKDKESVSKRLAERRSVIFENVKSLEIPQSNVEQNSVEMHKEWSYRNSKRELVGYVATQSFVITVNRKIDAAALVQALSSEPDVEIQRTSAQLKDVDAVQSKVIKAAGKKATAKANDYAEGVGAKLGRVLQINGEGGGIIYNQYNRVYRAKGVMLAANAMMDGAAAPDETAIADSVEVSASVRVVYELK
;
A
#
# COMPACT_ATOMS: atom_id res chain seq x y z
N MET A 1 10.46 66.88 39.59
CA MET A 1 11.83 66.34 39.45
C MET A 1 11.83 64.87 39.10
N MET A 2 11.00 64.05 39.75
CA MET A 2 10.89 62.60 39.56
C MET A 2 10.53 62.14 38.14
N GLN A 3 9.63 62.85 37.45
CA GLN A 3 9.19 62.47 36.08
C GLN A 3 10.30 62.64 35.03
N LYS A 4 11.18 63.62 35.19
CA LYS A 4 12.34 63.81 34.29
C LYS A 4 13.40 62.69 34.47
N LEU A 5 13.57 62.22 35.72
CA LEU A 5 14.47 61.13 36.04
C LEU A 5 13.97 59.82 35.43
N LEU A 6 12.66 59.55 35.51
CA LEU A 6 12.04 58.36 34.96
C LEU A 6 12.17 58.29 33.43
N ASN A 7 11.98 59.44 32.76
CA ASN A 7 12.15 59.50 31.30
C ASN A 7 13.61 59.29 30.86
N ILE A 8 14.57 59.75 31.64
CA ILE A 8 16.00 59.50 31.36
C ILE A 8 16.35 58.04 31.51
N ILE A 9 15.85 57.36 32.56
CA ILE A 9 16.04 55.94 32.78
C ILE A 9 15.43 55.10 31.63
N TYR A 10 14.20 55.45 31.20
CA TYR A 10 13.53 54.80 30.08
C TYR A 10 14.31 54.93 28.76
N LEU A 11 14.88 56.13 28.49
CA LEU A 11 15.68 56.40 27.31
C LEU A 11 16.97 55.57 27.31
N ILE A 12 17.64 55.42 28.47
CA ILE A 12 18.86 54.62 28.65
C ILE A 12 18.56 53.13 28.42
N VAL A 13 17.45 52.61 28.97
CA VAL A 13 17.04 51.22 28.78
C VAL A 13 16.74 50.93 27.31
N LEU A 14 16.08 51.88 26.63
CA LEU A 14 15.76 51.71 25.20
C LEU A 14 17.03 51.69 24.32
N VAL A 15 17.99 52.56 24.61
CA VAL A 15 19.27 52.57 23.90
C VAL A 15 20.06 51.26 24.15
N VAL A 16 20.08 50.76 25.37
CA VAL A 16 20.75 49.47 25.69
C VAL A 16 20.07 48.30 24.96
N CYS A 17 18.74 48.24 24.93
CA CYS A 17 18.00 47.23 24.18
C CYS A 17 18.30 47.29 22.67
N VAL A 18 18.34 48.49 22.07
CA VAL A 18 18.70 48.62 20.65
C VAL A 18 20.14 48.18 20.38
N CYS A 19 21.09 48.54 21.25
CA CYS A 19 22.49 48.06 21.13
C CYS A 19 22.62 46.56 21.24
N LEU A 20 21.82 45.91 22.12
CA LEU A 20 21.81 44.44 22.24
C LEU A 20 21.20 43.74 21.00
N ILE A 21 20.16 44.32 20.42
CA ILE A 21 19.53 43.84 19.18
C ILE A 21 20.51 43.98 18.02
N ILE A 22 21.21 45.11 17.88
CA ILE A 22 22.21 45.32 16.83
C ILE A 22 23.39 44.34 17.00
N ARG A 23 23.78 44.05 18.24
CA ARG A 23 24.87 43.09 18.51
C ARG A 23 24.47 41.67 18.20
N TRP A 24 23.15 41.33 18.37
CA TRP A 24 22.61 40.01 18.03
C TRP A 24 22.48 39.82 16.51
N PHE A 25 22.11 40.89 15.79
CA PHE A 25 22.03 40.88 14.32
C PHE A 25 23.43 40.88 13.64
N ASN A 26 24.45 41.46 14.28
CA ASN A 26 25.85 41.44 13.77
C ASN A 26 26.64 40.23 14.22
N ALA A 27 26.10 39.32 15.01
CA ALA A 27 26.72 38.02 15.25
C ALA A 27 26.54 37.18 13.98
N GLN A 28 27.30 37.49 12.95
CA GLN A 28 27.46 36.60 11.80
C GLN A 28 27.94 35.25 12.35
N PRO A 29 27.34 34.13 11.89
CA PRO A 29 27.91 32.83 12.20
C PRO A 29 29.34 32.87 11.68
N THR A 30 30.32 32.78 12.59
CA THR A 30 31.71 32.59 12.22
C THR A 30 31.77 31.42 11.28
N ALA A 31 32.09 31.69 10.01
CA ALA A 31 32.38 30.65 9.05
C ALA A 31 33.38 29.71 9.73
N VAL A 32 32.93 28.50 10.06
CA VAL A 32 33.80 27.42 10.49
C VAL A 32 34.85 27.32 9.41
N PRO A 33 36.17 27.46 9.70
CA PRO A 33 37.17 27.26 8.69
C PRO A 33 36.99 25.84 8.19
N VAL A 34 36.45 25.71 6.96
CA VAL A 34 36.50 24.45 6.26
C VAL A 34 37.99 24.14 6.17
N ALA A 35 38.43 23.15 6.94
CA ALA A 35 39.78 22.63 6.81
C ALA A 35 39.91 22.28 5.32
N THR A 36 40.66 23.13 4.60
CA THR A 36 41.18 22.79 3.29
C THR A 36 42.13 21.62 3.53
N SER A 37 41.53 20.40 3.54
CA SER A 37 42.33 19.22 3.30
C SER A 37 43.08 19.52 1.99
N ASN A 38 44.38 19.49 1.99
CA ASN A 38 45.20 19.43 0.79
C ASN A 38 44.70 18.26 -0.04
N GLY A 39 43.60 18.47 -0.74
CA GLY A 39 43.00 17.51 -1.61
C GLY A 39 43.79 17.55 -2.89
N SER A 40 44.48 16.47 -3.20
CA SER A 40 44.66 16.08 -4.58
C SER A 40 43.39 16.50 -5.33
N VAL A 41 43.54 17.34 -6.36
CA VAL A 41 42.50 17.63 -7.31
C VAL A 41 42.12 16.29 -7.91
N ALA A 42 41.14 15.62 -7.33
CA ALA A 42 40.56 14.47 -7.94
C ALA A 42 39.97 15.01 -9.27
N LEU A 43 40.62 14.66 -10.37
CA LEU A 43 40.12 14.94 -11.69
C LEU A 43 38.69 14.40 -11.71
N GLU A 44 37.74 15.32 -11.62
CA GLU A 44 36.33 14.96 -11.59
C GLU A 44 36.00 14.36 -12.95
N VAL A 45 35.90 13.03 -13.00
CA VAL A 45 35.63 12.30 -14.23
C VAL A 45 34.28 12.78 -14.74
N PRO A 46 34.17 13.29 -15.99
CA PRO A 46 32.91 13.69 -16.57
C PRO A 46 31.92 12.54 -16.43
N ARG A 47 30.76 12.81 -15.86
CA ARG A 47 29.77 11.77 -15.56
C ARG A 47 28.36 12.20 -15.89
N ILE A 48 27.53 11.22 -16.20
CA ILE A 48 26.10 11.40 -16.39
C ILE A 48 25.35 10.48 -15.45
N GLU A 49 24.35 11.01 -14.79
CA GLU A 49 23.43 10.26 -13.96
C GLU A 49 22.06 10.18 -14.65
N VAL A 50 21.55 8.98 -14.79
CA VAL A 50 20.23 8.72 -15.38
C VAL A 50 19.40 7.83 -14.48
N SER A 51 18.10 8.09 -14.44
CA SER A 51 17.13 7.19 -13.82
C SER A 51 16.12 6.73 -14.85
N ALA A 52 15.67 5.49 -14.72
CA ALA A 52 14.61 4.93 -15.53
C ALA A 52 13.71 4.03 -14.69
N THR A 53 12.42 4.15 -14.94
CA THR A 53 11.39 3.27 -14.38
C THR A 53 10.77 2.48 -15.50
N GLU A 54 10.56 1.20 -15.25
CA GLU A 54 9.81 0.31 -16.10
C GLU A 54 8.64 -0.27 -15.33
N THR A 55 7.49 -0.30 -15.97
CA THR A 55 6.26 -0.86 -15.40
C THR A 55 5.66 -1.81 -16.41
N LYS A 56 5.35 -3.04 -15.99
CA LYS A 56 4.74 -4.07 -16.83
C LYS A 56 3.59 -4.77 -16.14
N LYS A 57 2.59 -5.13 -16.91
CA LYS A 57 1.47 -5.96 -16.48
C LYS A 57 1.76 -7.42 -16.79
N PHE A 58 1.48 -8.29 -15.82
CA PHE A 58 1.60 -9.73 -15.94
C PHE A 58 0.26 -10.37 -15.61
N ALA A 59 -0.11 -11.40 -16.33
CA ALA A 59 -1.29 -12.18 -16.01
C ALA A 59 -1.15 -12.78 -14.61
N ALA A 60 -2.19 -12.64 -13.80
CA ALA A 60 -2.22 -13.25 -12.47
C ALA A 60 -2.33 -14.77 -12.60
N ASP A 61 -1.59 -15.50 -11.79
CA ASP A 61 -1.58 -16.96 -11.73
C ASP A 61 -1.83 -17.52 -10.33
N LYS A 62 -2.15 -16.61 -9.38
CA LYS A 62 -2.58 -16.89 -8.01
C LYS A 62 -3.68 -15.89 -7.63
N PHE A 63 -4.75 -16.39 -7.03
CA PHE A 63 -5.86 -15.55 -6.55
C PHE A 63 -6.10 -15.88 -5.09
N GLU A 64 -6.13 -14.84 -4.26
CA GLU A 64 -6.33 -14.95 -2.82
C GLU A 64 -7.62 -14.25 -2.45
N MET A 65 -8.48 -14.94 -1.73
CA MET A 65 -9.78 -14.43 -1.31
C MET A 65 -9.91 -14.55 0.19
N GLY A 66 -10.14 -13.41 0.83
CA GLY A 66 -10.46 -13.32 2.25
C GLY A 66 -11.96 -13.19 2.45
N PHE A 67 -12.52 -13.96 3.36
CA PHE A 67 -13.89 -13.84 3.78
C PHE A 67 -14.02 -14.12 5.28
N SER A 68 -15.11 -13.67 5.88
CA SER A 68 -15.42 -13.91 7.28
C SER A 68 -16.80 -14.53 7.42
N LEU A 69 -16.91 -15.39 8.40
CA LEU A 69 -18.15 -15.98 8.87
C LEU A 69 -18.52 -15.29 10.20
N GLU A 70 -19.68 -14.67 10.28
CA GLU A 70 -20.15 -14.01 11.48
C GLU A 70 -21.47 -14.63 11.95
N ILE A 71 -21.47 -15.17 13.17
CA ILE A 71 -22.64 -15.81 13.77
C ILE A 71 -23.03 -15.08 15.04
N ARG A 72 -24.30 -14.71 15.15
CA ARG A 72 -24.89 -14.07 16.33
C ARG A 72 -25.90 -14.99 17.00
N GLY A 73 -25.96 -14.93 18.34
CA GLY A 73 -26.95 -15.71 19.10
C GLY A 73 -27.05 -15.26 20.54
N LYS A 74 -28.05 -15.80 21.25
CA LYS A 74 -28.35 -15.38 22.64
C LYS A 74 -27.34 -15.96 23.64
N ASP A 75 -26.80 -17.14 23.38
CA ASP A 75 -25.87 -17.84 24.25
C ASP A 75 -24.67 -18.36 23.48
N LYS A 76 -23.56 -18.62 24.19
CA LYS A 76 -22.29 -19.04 23.58
C LYS A 76 -22.36 -20.41 22.94
N GLU A 77 -23.15 -21.33 23.51
CA GLU A 77 -23.21 -22.71 23.06
C GLU A 77 -23.89 -22.78 21.67
N SER A 78 -25.04 -22.10 21.53
CA SER A 78 -25.76 -22.01 20.27
C SER A 78 -24.94 -21.33 19.18
N VAL A 79 -24.19 -20.26 19.54
CA VAL A 79 -23.30 -19.57 18.59
C VAL A 79 -22.16 -20.49 18.15
N SER A 80 -21.52 -21.20 19.07
CA SER A 80 -20.43 -22.14 18.75
C SER A 80 -20.91 -23.28 17.85
N LYS A 81 -22.09 -23.84 18.14
CA LYS A 81 -22.67 -24.92 17.34
C LYS A 81 -22.98 -24.45 15.91
N ARG A 82 -23.68 -23.32 15.79
CA ARG A 82 -23.99 -22.74 14.47
C ARG A 82 -22.73 -22.36 13.69
N LEU A 83 -21.69 -21.82 14.35
CA LEU A 83 -20.42 -21.52 13.71
C LEU A 83 -19.79 -22.78 13.11
N ALA A 84 -19.81 -23.91 13.87
CA ALA A 84 -19.28 -25.19 13.38
C ALA A 84 -20.09 -25.72 12.20
N GLU A 85 -21.42 -25.64 12.24
CA GLU A 85 -22.30 -26.05 11.16
C GLU A 85 -22.06 -25.21 9.89
N ARG A 86 -22.03 -23.89 10.02
CA ARG A 86 -21.79 -22.97 8.89
C ARG A 86 -20.40 -23.13 8.30
N ARG A 87 -19.40 -23.36 9.14
CA ARG A 87 -18.05 -23.69 8.68
C ARG A 87 -18.01 -24.94 7.83
N SER A 88 -18.74 -25.99 8.20
CA SER A 88 -18.85 -27.22 7.40
C SER A 88 -19.40 -26.95 6.01
N VAL A 89 -20.41 -26.09 5.88
CA VAL A 89 -20.98 -25.69 4.57
C VAL A 89 -19.91 -25.00 3.71
N ILE A 90 -19.08 -24.12 4.28
CA ILE A 90 -17.99 -23.47 3.56
C ILE A 90 -17.01 -24.54 3.02
N PHE A 91 -16.62 -25.51 3.87
CA PHE A 91 -15.70 -26.56 3.44
C PHE A 91 -16.30 -27.49 2.39
N GLU A 92 -17.61 -27.73 2.43
CA GLU A 92 -18.32 -28.49 1.39
C GLU A 92 -18.31 -27.73 0.06
N ASN A 93 -18.55 -26.42 0.06
CA ASN A 93 -18.45 -25.57 -1.12
C ASN A 93 -17.02 -25.57 -1.71
N VAL A 94 -16.00 -25.44 -0.86
CA VAL A 94 -14.59 -25.51 -1.28
C VAL A 94 -14.26 -26.87 -1.90
N LYS A 95 -14.72 -27.95 -1.28
CA LYS A 95 -14.51 -29.33 -1.75
C LYS A 95 -15.23 -29.59 -3.08
N SER A 96 -16.46 -29.08 -3.26
CA SER A 96 -17.21 -29.23 -4.51
C SER A 96 -16.54 -28.54 -5.71
N LEU A 97 -15.73 -27.52 -5.44
CA LEU A 97 -14.91 -26.81 -6.43
C LEU A 97 -13.52 -27.45 -6.62
N GLU A 98 -13.27 -28.63 -6.05
CA GLU A 98 -12.02 -29.34 -6.11
C GLU A 98 -10.81 -28.53 -5.60
N ILE A 99 -11.02 -27.57 -4.72
CA ILE A 99 -9.97 -26.75 -4.11
C ILE A 99 -9.31 -27.56 -2.98
N PRO A 100 -7.98 -27.77 -3.02
CA PRO A 100 -7.29 -28.50 -1.97
C PRO A 100 -7.44 -27.83 -0.60
N GLN A 101 -7.67 -28.61 0.46
CA GLN A 101 -7.81 -28.09 1.82
C GLN A 101 -6.54 -27.35 2.30
N SER A 102 -5.37 -27.71 1.78
CA SER A 102 -4.10 -27.02 2.03
C SER A 102 -4.10 -25.55 1.58
N ASN A 103 -5.01 -25.19 0.68
CA ASN A 103 -5.17 -23.84 0.16
C ASN A 103 -6.14 -23.01 0.98
N VAL A 104 -6.67 -23.54 2.08
CA VAL A 104 -7.60 -22.87 2.98
C VAL A 104 -6.90 -22.58 4.29
N GLU A 105 -6.59 -21.34 4.52
CA GLU A 105 -6.08 -20.83 5.79
C GLU A 105 -7.24 -20.39 6.66
N GLN A 106 -7.23 -20.82 7.92
CA GLN A 106 -8.26 -20.44 8.90
C GLN A 106 -7.62 -19.66 10.03
N ASN A 107 -8.19 -18.52 10.34
CA ASN A 107 -7.81 -17.78 11.53
C ASN A 107 -8.53 -18.31 12.77
N SER A 108 -8.05 -17.92 13.95
CA SER A 108 -8.71 -18.23 15.22
C SER A 108 -10.13 -17.69 15.25
N VAL A 109 -11.00 -18.38 15.98
CA VAL A 109 -12.36 -17.91 16.26
C VAL A 109 -12.29 -16.82 17.32
N GLU A 110 -12.89 -15.68 17.05
CA GLU A 110 -13.10 -14.61 18.02
C GLU A 110 -14.54 -14.62 18.47
N MET A 111 -14.77 -14.63 19.80
CA MET A 111 -16.11 -14.57 20.37
C MET A 111 -16.20 -13.46 21.41
N HIS A 112 -17.14 -12.56 21.24
CA HIS A 112 -17.36 -11.45 22.16
C HIS A 112 -18.85 -11.29 22.52
N LYS A 113 -19.09 -10.54 23.59
CA LYS A 113 -20.45 -10.21 24.04
C LYS A 113 -20.99 -9.06 23.20
N GLU A 114 -22.24 -9.20 22.75
CA GLU A 114 -22.97 -8.14 22.08
C GLU A 114 -23.82 -7.36 23.10
N TRP A 115 -23.69 -6.03 23.10
CA TRP A 115 -24.35 -5.16 24.04
C TRP A 115 -25.24 -4.17 23.30
N SER A 116 -26.42 -3.93 23.87
CA SER A 116 -27.32 -2.86 23.46
C SER A 116 -27.36 -1.75 24.51
N TYR A 117 -27.51 -0.53 24.05
CA TYR A 117 -27.68 0.63 24.93
C TYR A 117 -29.10 1.18 24.70
N ARG A 118 -29.97 0.99 25.71
CA ARG A 118 -31.32 1.55 25.74
C ARG A 118 -31.51 2.36 27.02
N ASN A 119 -32.07 3.57 26.91
CA ASN A 119 -32.32 4.46 28.05
C ASN A 119 -31.11 4.63 28.97
N SER A 120 -29.92 4.84 28.42
CA SER A 120 -28.63 4.95 29.14
C SER A 120 -28.24 3.72 29.95
N LYS A 121 -28.89 2.58 29.76
CA LYS A 121 -28.53 1.29 30.38
C LYS A 121 -27.91 0.36 29.35
N ARG A 122 -26.86 -0.34 29.80
CA ARG A 122 -26.18 -1.36 29.00
C ARG A 122 -26.80 -2.73 29.29
N GLU A 123 -27.34 -3.37 28.27
CA GLU A 123 -27.95 -4.69 28.37
C GLU A 123 -27.21 -5.68 27.46
N LEU A 124 -26.94 -6.88 27.99
CA LEU A 124 -26.36 -7.97 27.19
C LEU A 124 -27.45 -8.52 26.26
N VAL A 125 -27.21 -8.38 24.94
CA VAL A 125 -28.14 -8.87 23.91
C VAL A 125 -27.82 -10.30 23.51
N GLY A 126 -26.52 -10.65 23.49
CA GLY A 126 -26.07 -11.97 23.07
C GLY A 126 -24.56 -12.06 22.91
N TYR A 127 -24.16 -12.93 21.99
CA TYR A 127 -22.78 -13.21 21.63
C TYR A 127 -22.63 -13.19 20.12
N VAL A 128 -21.46 -12.72 19.67
CA VAL A 128 -21.05 -12.73 18.26
C VAL A 128 -19.78 -13.54 18.17
N ALA A 129 -19.73 -14.52 17.26
CA ALA A 129 -18.52 -15.22 16.89
C ALA A 129 -18.16 -14.89 15.45
N THR A 130 -16.89 -14.58 15.22
CA THR A 130 -16.33 -14.27 13.90
C THR A 130 -15.15 -15.19 13.64
N GLN A 131 -15.09 -15.75 12.44
CA GLN A 131 -13.93 -16.50 11.96
C GLN A 131 -13.62 -16.06 10.55
N SER A 132 -12.36 -15.66 10.31
CA SER A 132 -11.88 -15.29 8.99
C SER A 132 -11.14 -16.44 8.33
N PHE A 133 -11.24 -16.48 7.01
CA PHE A 133 -10.62 -17.48 6.15
C PHE A 133 -9.92 -16.78 5.00
N VAL A 134 -8.86 -17.42 4.52
CA VAL A 134 -8.19 -17.04 3.28
C VAL A 134 -8.09 -18.26 2.40
N ILE A 135 -8.64 -18.19 1.19
CA ILE A 135 -8.57 -19.28 0.21
C ILE A 135 -7.73 -18.81 -0.97
N THR A 136 -6.78 -19.66 -1.34
CA THR A 136 -5.90 -19.45 -2.48
C THR A 136 -6.27 -20.41 -3.62
N VAL A 137 -6.48 -19.88 -4.82
CA VAL A 137 -6.70 -20.65 -6.05
C VAL A 137 -5.76 -20.19 -7.16
N ASN A 138 -5.56 -21.06 -8.16
CA ASN A 138 -4.58 -20.81 -9.23
C ASN A 138 -5.20 -20.31 -10.53
N ARG A 139 -6.53 -20.41 -10.68
CA ARG A 139 -7.24 -19.99 -11.89
C ARG A 139 -8.32 -18.99 -11.53
N LYS A 140 -8.47 -17.97 -12.38
CA LYS A 140 -9.50 -16.93 -12.21
C LYS A 140 -10.91 -17.54 -12.18
N ILE A 141 -11.16 -18.58 -12.98
CA ILE A 141 -12.47 -19.25 -13.03
C ILE A 141 -12.85 -19.88 -11.68
N ASP A 142 -11.87 -20.48 -10.99
CA ASP A 142 -12.10 -21.10 -9.67
C ASP A 142 -12.37 -20.00 -8.62
N ALA A 143 -11.67 -18.87 -8.72
CA ALA A 143 -11.90 -17.71 -7.86
C ALA A 143 -13.33 -17.15 -8.07
N ALA A 144 -13.77 -17.00 -9.30
CA ALA A 144 -15.12 -16.51 -9.61
C ALA A 144 -16.22 -17.49 -9.12
N ALA A 145 -16.03 -18.78 -9.33
CA ALA A 145 -16.94 -19.81 -8.85
C ALA A 145 -17.05 -19.82 -7.31
N LEU A 146 -15.92 -19.67 -6.62
CA LEU A 146 -15.89 -19.60 -5.17
C LEU A 146 -16.58 -18.34 -4.63
N VAL A 147 -16.32 -17.16 -5.23
CA VAL A 147 -17.01 -15.92 -4.88
C VAL A 147 -18.51 -16.09 -5.06
N GLN A 148 -18.95 -16.67 -6.16
CA GLN A 148 -20.38 -16.91 -6.42
C GLN A 148 -21.00 -17.85 -5.38
N ALA A 149 -20.33 -18.97 -5.07
CA ALA A 149 -20.82 -19.95 -4.08
C ALA A 149 -20.93 -19.32 -2.69
N LEU A 150 -19.92 -18.57 -2.26
CA LEU A 150 -19.89 -17.96 -0.93
C LEU A 150 -20.79 -16.72 -0.80
N SER A 151 -21.02 -15.97 -1.89
CA SER A 151 -21.92 -14.81 -1.88
C SER A 151 -23.38 -15.20 -1.62
N SER A 152 -23.78 -16.45 -1.88
CA SER A 152 -25.10 -16.96 -1.59
C SER A 152 -25.31 -17.33 -0.11
N GLU A 153 -24.25 -17.43 0.67
CA GLU A 153 -24.30 -17.81 2.08
C GLU A 153 -24.58 -16.60 2.98
N PRO A 154 -25.68 -16.62 3.78
CA PRO A 154 -26.18 -15.43 4.48
C PRO A 154 -25.25 -14.91 5.58
N ASP A 155 -24.44 -15.79 6.19
CA ASP A 155 -23.55 -15.48 7.32
C ASP A 155 -22.10 -15.22 6.86
N VAL A 156 -21.85 -15.19 5.54
CA VAL A 156 -20.52 -14.99 4.93
C VAL A 156 -20.39 -13.58 4.37
N GLU A 157 -19.30 -12.93 4.70
CA GLU A 157 -18.91 -11.63 4.15
C GLU A 157 -17.59 -11.78 3.39
N ILE A 158 -17.59 -11.47 2.10
CA ILE A 158 -16.36 -11.45 1.29
C ILE A 158 -15.64 -10.14 1.56
N GLN A 159 -14.46 -10.22 2.16
CA GLN A 159 -13.69 -9.07 2.58
C GLN A 159 -12.78 -8.55 1.47
N ARG A 160 -12.09 -9.47 0.79
CA ARG A 160 -11.04 -9.12 -0.16
C ARG A 160 -10.88 -10.19 -1.22
N THR A 161 -10.66 -9.74 -2.45
CA THR A 161 -10.15 -10.60 -3.54
C THR A 161 -8.94 -9.93 -4.15
N SER A 162 -7.81 -10.64 -4.24
CA SER A 162 -6.57 -10.13 -4.81
C SER A 162 -5.99 -11.09 -5.84
N ALA A 163 -5.59 -10.52 -6.98
CA ALA A 163 -4.82 -11.22 -7.99
C ALA A 163 -3.33 -11.09 -7.65
N GLN A 164 -2.60 -12.17 -7.70
CA GLN A 164 -1.19 -12.25 -7.31
C GLN A 164 -0.37 -13.01 -8.34
N LEU A 165 0.93 -13.00 -8.16
CA LEU A 165 1.91 -13.78 -8.92
C LEU A 165 2.52 -14.83 -7.99
N LYS A 166 2.65 -16.06 -8.47
CA LYS A 166 3.34 -17.16 -7.74
C LYS A 166 4.83 -16.91 -7.61
N ASP A 167 5.45 -16.51 -8.72
CA ASP A 167 6.90 -16.25 -8.78
C ASP A 167 7.15 -14.75 -8.98
N VAL A 168 7.03 -14.04 -7.86
CA VAL A 168 7.25 -12.60 -7.78
C VAL A 168 8.69 -12.24 -8.16
N ASP A 169 9.67 -12.99 -7.67
CA ASP A 169 11.09 -12.69 -7.85
C ASP A 169 11.53 -12.82 -9.31
N ALA A 170 11.07 -13.85 -10.00
CA ALA A 170 11.36 -14.02 -11.42
C ALA A 170 10.75 -12.90 -12.27
N VAL A 171 9.52 -12.47 -11.93
CA VAL A 171 8.87 -11.37 -12.63
C VAL A 171 9.56 -10.04 -12.33
N GLN A 172 9.89 -9.77 -11.08
CA GLN A 172 10.59 -8.55 -10.66
C GLN A 172 11.97 -8.46 -11.33
N SER A 173 12.72 -9.55 -11.40
CA SER A 173 13.99 -9.62 -12.12
C SER A 173 13.86 -9.23 -13.59
N LYS A 174 12.79 -9.65 -14.27
CA LYS A 174 12.54 -9.27 -15.67
C LYS A 174 12.30 -7.75 -15.80
N VAL A 175 11.56 -7.16 -14.87
CA VAL A 175 11.27 -5.71 -14.90
C VAL A 175 12.51 -4.89 -14.56
N ILE A 176 13.32 -5.31 -13.57
CA ILE A 176 14.60 -4.67 -13.23
C ILE A 176 15.54 -4.67 -14.43
N LYS A 177 15.68 -5.80 -15.12
CA LYS A 177 16.51 -5.89 -16.33
C LYS A 177 16.02 -4.94 -17.44
N ALA A 178 14.71 -4.81 -17.59
CA ALA A 178 14.12 -3.89 -18.57
C ALA A 178 14.37 -2.41 -18.17
N ALA A 179 14.22 -2.05 -16.90
CA ALA A 179 14.54 -0.72 -16.38
C ALA A 179 16.01 -0.37 -16.60
N GLY A 180 16.93 -1.31 -16.33
CA GLY A 180 18.37 -1.14 -16.60
C GLY A 180 18.68 -0.87 -18.08
N LYS A 181 18.08 -1.66 -18.99
CA LYS A 181 18.22 -1.41 -20.44
C LYS A 181 17.70 -0.04 -20.85
N LYS A 182 16.57 0.38 -20.30
CA LYS A 182 15.98 1.71 -20.56
C LYS A 182 16.86 2.84 -20.04
N ALA A 183 17.49 2.66 -18.84
CA ALA A 183 18.45 3.62 -18.30
C ALA A 183 19.68 3.75 -19.19
N THR A 184 20.24 2.64 -19.68
CA THR A 184 21.37 2.63 -20.60
C THR A 184 21.04 3.31 -21.93
N ALA A 185 19.91 3.02 -22.52
CA ALA A 185 19.46 3.69 -23.76
C ALA A 185 19.35 5.19 -23.56
N LYS A 186 18.69 5.63 -22.49
CA LYS A 186 18.55 7.04 -22.14
C LYS A 186 19.91 7.73 -21.89
N ALA A 187 20.87 7.04 -21.26
CA ALA A 187 22.22 7.56 -21.08
C ALA A 187 22.97 7.76 -22.39
N ASN A 188 22.82 6.83 -23.35
CA ASN A 188 23.39 6.94 -24.69
C ASN A 188 22.82 8.15 -25.43
N ASP A 189 21.49 8.31 -25.43
CA ASP A 189 20.82 9.43 -26.11
C ASP A 189 21.32 10.79 -25.57
N TYR A 190 21.51 10.90 -24.26
CA TYR A 190 22.06 12.12 -23.66
C TYR A 190 23.55 12.34 -24.02
N ALA A 191 24.37 11.29 -23.98
CA ALA A 191 25.77 11.40 -24.34
C ALA A 191 25.95 11.84 -25.81
N GLU A 192 25.21 11.22 -26.73
CA GLU A 192 25.18 11.58 -28.15
C GLU A 192 24.71 13.01 -28.37
N GLY A 193 23.65 13.44 -27.66
CA GLY A 193 23.09 14.79 -27.76
C GLY A 193 24.08 15.90 -27.37
N VAL A 194 25.10 15.61 -26.56
CA VAL A 194 26.15 16.57 -26.16
C VAL A 194 27.49 16.29 -26.87
N GLY A 195 27.51 15.37 -27.84
CA GLY A 195 28.73 15.02 -28.59
C GLY A 195 29.75 14.19 -27.81
N ALA A 196 29.34 13.57 -26.71
CA ALA A 196 30.15 12.67 -25.89
C ALA A 196 29.82 11.20 -26.21
N LYS A 197 30.64 10.28 -25.67
CA LYS A 197 30.40 8.84 -25.71
C LYS A 197 30.15 8.32 -24.30
N LEU A 198 29.24 7.36 -24.17
CA LEU A 198 28.99 6.68 -22.91
C LEU A 198 30.20 5.82 -22.54
N GLY A 199 30.71 5.96 -21.34
CA GLY A 199 31.82 5.20 -20.78
C GLY A 199 31.35 4.04 -19.89
N ARG A 200 32.18 3.67 -18.92
CA ARG A 200 31.88 2.60 -17.94
C ARG A 200 30.82 3.04 -16.93
N VAL A 201 30.17 2.07 -16.36
CA VAL A 201 29.30 2.28 -15.19
C VAL A 201 30.18 2.62 -13.99
N LEU A 202 29.87 3.74 -13.32
CA LEU A 202 30.53 4.17 -12.08
C LEU A 202 29.73 3.75 -10.85
N GLN A 203 28.40 3.81 -10.92
CA GLN A 203 27.53 3.49 -9.80
C GLN A 203 26.17 2.99 -10.31
N ILE A 204 25.60 2.02 -9.59
CA ILE A 204 24.23 1.57 -9.79
C ILE A 204 23.51 1.63 -8.45
N ASN A 205 22.38 2.31 -8.41
CA ASN A 205 21.46 2.32 -7.29
C ASN A 205 20.14 1.73 -7.78
N GLY A 206 19.76 0.57 -7.22
CA GLY A 206 18.42 0.03 -7.38
C GLY A 206 17.49 0.77 -6.42
N GLU A 207 16.62 1.61 -6.93
CA GLU A 207 15.49 2.08 -6.15
C GLU A 207 14.44 0.99 -6.20
N GLY A 208 14.05 0.46 -5.01
CA GLY A 208 13.15 -0.68 -4.90
C GLY A 208 11.90 -0.47 -5.74
N GLY A 209 11.67 -1.39 -6.67
CA GLY A 209 10.41 -1.47 -7.39
C GLY A 209 9.34 -2.06 -6.50
N GLY A 210 8.11 -1.60 -6.63
CA GLY A 210 6.94 -2.11 -5.92
C GLY A 210 6.12 -3.04 -6.81
N ILE A 211 5.43 -3.97 -6.17
CA ILE A 211 4.36 -4.72 -6.81
C ILE A 211 3.07 -4.02 -6.44
N ILE A 212 2.36 -3.55 -7.43
CA ILE A 212 1.04 -2.97 -7.25
C ILE A 212 0.03 -4.08 -7.46
N TYR A 213 -0.42 -4.67 -6.36
CA TYR A 213 -1.55 -5.56 -6.38
C TYR A 213 -2.83 -4.73 -6.55
N ASN A 214 -3.56 -4.98 -7.61
CA ASN A 214 -4.91 -4.42 -7.76
C ASN A 214 -5.82 -5.10 -6.74
N GLN A 215 -5.95 -4.51 -5.55
CA GLN A 215 -6.87 -4.96 -4.53
C GLN A 215 -8.22 -4.32 -4.79
N TYR A 216 -9.19 -5.12 -5.19
CA TYR A 216 -10.59 -4.72 -5.18
C TYR A 216 -11.12 -4.92 -3.76
N ASN A 217 -10.99 -3.90 -2.92
CA ASN A 217 -11.67 -3.83 -1.62
C ASN A 217 -13.13 -3.44 -1.84
N ARG A 218 -13.96 -4.37 -2.27
CA ARG A 218 -15.42 -4.23 -2.18
C ARG A 218 -15.93 -5.18 -1.11
N VAL A 219 -16.49 -4.60 -0.07
CA VAL A 219 -17.27 -5.33 0.93
C VAL A 219 -18.57 -5.76 0.28
N TYR A 220 -18.65 -7.02 -0.12
CA TYR A 220 -19.91 -7.61 -0.57
C TYR A 220 -20.69 -8.03 0.66
N ARG A 221 -21.65 -7.22 1.07
CA ARG A 221 -22.70 -7.68 1.98
C ARG A 221 -23.74 -8.43 1.16
N ALA A 222 -23.93 -9.70 1.46
CA ALA A 222 -25.04 -10.51 0.97
C ALA A 222 -26.35 -9.99 1.55
N LYS A 223 -26.75 -8.77 1.19
CA LYS A 223 -28.11 -8.26 1.35
C LYS A 223 -28.69 -8.05 -0.04
N GLY A 224 -29.57 -8.98 -0.36
CA GLY A 224 -30.33 -9.02 -1.58
C GLY A 224 -30.91 -7.68 -2.00
N VAL A 225 -30.87 -7.48 -3.30
CA VAL A 225 -31.90 -6.88 -4.11
C VAL A 225 -32.44 -5.53 -3.62
N MET A 226 -31.62 -4.48 -3.63
CA MET A 226 -32.19 -3.11 -3.60
C MET A 226 -31.43 -2.04 -4.37
N LEU A 227 -30.47 -2.38 -5.19
CA LEU A 227 -29.71 -1.41 -6.00
C LEU A 227 -29.97 -1.48 -7.51
N ALA A 228 -30.82 -2.39 -7.96
CA ALA A 228 -31.18 -2.48 -9.38
C ALA A 228 -32.18 -1.39 -9.87
N ALA A 229 -32.78 -0.65 -8.96
CA ALA A 229 -33.80 0.35 -9.35
C ALA A 229 -33.24 1.71 -9.77
N ASN A 230 -32.03 2.09 -9.34
CA ASN A 230 -31.44 3.39 -9.69
C ASN A 230 -30.43 3.38 -10.85
N ALA A 231 -30.01 2.20 -11.30
CA ALA A 231 -29.05 2.08 -12.41
C ALA A 231 -29.69 2.13 -13.80
N MET A 232 -31.02 2.12 -13.88
CA MET A 232 -31.73 2.18 -15.17
C MET A 232 -31.87 3.59 -15.76
N MET A 233 -31.39 4.62 -15.08
CA MET A 233 -31.59 6.00 -15.58
C MET A 233 -30.36 6.60 -16.28
N ASP A 234 -29.22 5.96 -16.30
CA ASP A 234 -27.99 6.62 -16.81
C ASP A 234 -27.15 5.79 -17.80
N GLY A 235 -27.68 4.74 -18.40
CA GLY A 235 -27.05 4.02 -19.54
C GLY A 235 -25.60 3.53 -19.34
N ALA A 236 -25.03 3.68 -18.14
CA ALA A 236 -23.76 3.10 -17.78
C ALA A 236 -23.98 1.64 -17.35
N ALA A 237 -23.40 0.70 -18.09
CA ALA A 237 -23.35 -0.70 -17.68
C ALA A 237 -22.89 -0.75 -16.21
N ALA A 238 -23.72 -1.37 -15.35
CA ALA A 238 -23.33 -1.61 -13.97
C ALA A 238 -21.96 -2.30 -13.97
N PRO A 239 -20.96 -1.82 -13.20
CA PRO A 239 -19.67 -2.49 -13.15
C PRO A 239 -19.91 -3.93 -12.71
N ASP A 240 -19.35 -4.88 -13.47
CA ASP A 240 -19.44 -6.31 -13.18
C ASP A 240 -18.95 -6.54 -11.73
N GLU A 241 -19.89 -6.79 -10.81
CA GLU A 241 -19.63 -6.93 -9.37
C GLU A 241 -18.73 -8.13 -9.06
N THR A 242 -18.53 -9.02 -10.03
CA THR A 242 -17.66 -10.19 -9.95
C THR A 242 -16.29 -9.98 -10.62
N ALA A 243 -15.96 -8.75 -11.05
CA ALA A 243 -14.71 -8.49 -11.75
C ALA A 243 -13.50 -8.72 -10.83
N ILE A 244 -12.93 -9.92 -10.89
CA ILE A 244 -11.65 -10.25 -10.29
C ILE A 244 -10.56 -9.75 -11.23
N ALA A 245 -9.59 -8.98 -10.72
CA ALA A 245 -8.45 -8.54 -11.51
C ALA A 245 -7.75 -9.73 -12.15
N ASP A 246 -7.35 -9.59 -13.43
CA ASP A 246 -6.69 -10.64 -14.20
C ASP A 246 -5.19 -10.42 -14.33
N SER A 247 -4.71 -9.30 -13.86
CA SER A 247 -3.31 -8.91 -14.01
C SER A 247 -2.78 -8.18 -12.78
N VAL A 248 -1.46 -8.29 -12.61
CA VAL A 248 -0.68 -7.63 -11.57
C VAL A 248 0.31 -6.70 -12.25
N GLU A 249 0.43 -5.48 -11.77
CA GLU A 249 1.36 -4.49 -12.26
C GLU A 249 2.63 -4.51 -11.42
N VAL A 250 3.78 -4.68 -12.08
CA VAL A 250 5.09 -4.71 -11.44
C VAL A 250 5.94 -3.58 -12.00
N SER A 251 6.51 -2.76 -11.10
CA SER A 251 7.38 -1.66 -11.46
C SER A 251 8.76 -1.83 -10.85
N ALA A 252 9.78 -1.34 -11.53
CA ALA A 252 11.14 -1.24 -11.00
C ALA A 252 11.80 0.05 -11.48
N SER A 253 12.57 0.69 -10.60
CA SER A 253 13.36 1.87 -10.90
C SER A 253 14.84 1.57 -10.70
N VAL A 254 15.67 2.10 -11.59
CA VAL A 254 17.10 2.02 -11.48
C VAL A 254 17.71 3.40 -11.75
N ARG A 255 18.71 3.76 -10.96
CA ARG A 255 19.55 4.94 -11.15
C ARG A 255 20.97 4.50 -11.43
N VAL A 256 21.55 4.98 -12.52
CA VAL A 256 22.88 4.59 -12.96
C VAL A 256 23.70 5.83 -13.26
N VAL A 257 24.96 5.82 -12.81
CA VAL A 257 25.96 6.84 -13.10
C VAL A 257 26.97 6.24 -14.04
N TYR A 258 27.19 6.90 -15.17
CA TYR A 258 28.15 6.52 -16.20
C TYR A 258 29.24 7.58 -16.31
N GLU A 259 30.45 7.15 -16.66
CA GLU A 259 31.53 8.01 -17.16
C GLU A 259 31.15 8.52 -18.57
N LEU A 260 31.50 9.76 -18.88
CA LEU A 260 31.46 10.31 -20.25
C LEU A 260 32.86 10.37 -20.83
N LYS A 261 32.99 10.06 -22.12
CA LYS A 261 34.22 10.08 -22.89
C LYS A 261 34.12 10.99 -24.10
#